data_90d6391fb1fbded75288ac2d87ee5b0a
#
_entry.id   90d6391fb1fbded75288ac2d87ee5b0a
#
_cell.length_a   1.000
_cell.length_b   1.000
_cell.length_c   1.000
_cell.angle_alpha   90.00
_cell.angle_beta   90.00
_cell.angle_gamma   90.00
#
_symmetry.space_group_name_H-M   'P 1'
#
loop_
_entity.id
_entity.type
_entity.pdbx_description
1 polymer ?
#
loop_
_entity_poly.entity_id
_entity_poly.type
_entity_poly.pdbx_seq_one_letter_code
_entity_poly.pdbx_strand_id
1 'polypeptide(L)'
;NIVWMGATLVQGILALAVIGAWIGHRPFHPPQLSPAWFIPAVGNVIVPIAGGPLGHVEISWLFFSGGLLFWIVLLTLVLNRLMFHEPLPGRMVPTVMILVAPPAVAYVAWLRLAGEPGAFGHILISLGYVFALIVATQVRRFRGMPFALSWWALSFPIAALSIASFAHGTATQSAGHQAIGLGLLLLLTVIVIMLLVRTARAMLRNEICVAE
;
A
#
# COMPACT_ATOMS: atom_id res chain seq x y z
N ASN A 1 -8.99 0.88 22.63
CA ASN A 1 -7.74 0.27 23.12
C ASN A 1 -7.67 -1.25 22.90
N ILE A 2 -8.62 -2.05 23.45
CA ILE A 2 -8.55 -3.53 23.39
C ILE A 2 -8.47 -4.06 21.95
N VAL A 3 -9.30 -3.56 21.05
CA VAL A 3 -9.29 -3.97 19.63
C VAL A 3 -7.96 -3.65 18.97
N TRP A 4 -7.42 -2.45 19.21
CA TRP A 4 -6.12 -2.05 18.67
C TRP A 4 -4.99 -2.95 19.21
N MET A 5 -4.96 -3.21 20.51
CA MET A 5 -3.95 -4.09 21.12
C MET A 5 -4.00 -5.50 20.53
N GLY A 6 -5.20 -6.08 20.41
CA GLY A 6 -5.38 -7.40 19.79
C GLY A 6 -4.93 -7.42 18.34
N ALA A 7 -5.33 -6.42 17.53
CA ALA A 7 -4.93 -6.30 16.13
C ALA A 7 -3.41 -6.10 15.98
N THR A 8 -2.79 -5.28 16.82
CA THR A 8 -1.34 -5.04 16.83
C THR A 8 -0.56 -6.30 17.16
N LEU A 9 -1.01 -7.07 18.17
CA LEU A 9 -0.39 -8.34 18.52
C LEU A 9 -0.46 -9.33 17.36
N VAL A 10 -1.63 -9.49 16.75
CA VAL A 10 -1.81 -10.38 15.59
C VAL A 10 -0.94 -9.92 14.42
N GLN A 11 -0.92 -8.62 14.12
CA GLN A 11 -0.05 -8.07 13.06
C GLN A 11 1.43 -8.35 13.33
N GLY A 12 1.89 -8.18 14.57
CA GLY A 12 3.28 -8.46 14.95
C GLY A 12 3.64 -9.93 14.78
N ILE A 13 2.78 -10.84 15.25
CA ILE A 13 2.99 -12.30 15.09
C ILE A 13 3.04 -12.67 13.61
N LEU A 14 2.10 -12.19 12.81
CA LEU A 14 2.06 -12.48 11.37
C LEU A 14 3.28 -11.91 10.65
N ALA A 15 3.68 -10.68 10.95
CA ALA A 15 4.86 -10.06 10.35
C ALA A 15 6.13 -10.86 10.67
N LEU A 16 6.34 -11.25 11.94
CA LEU A 16 7.49 -12.06 12.35
C LEU A 16 7.46 -13.46 11.71
N ALA A 17 6.30 -14.10 11.64
CA ALA A 17 6.16 -15.40 11.00
C ALA A 17 6.50 -15.34 9.49
N VAL A 18 6.00 -14.34 8.79
CA VAL A 18 6.27 -14.17 7.34
C VAL A 18 7.73 -13.80 7.09
N ILE A 19 8.28 -12.84 7.84
CA ILE A 19 9.67 -12.42 7.69
C ILE A 19 10.62 -13.57 8.08
N GLY A 20 10.30 -14.28 9.16
CA GLY A 20 11.06 -15.47 9.55
C GLY A 20 11.03 -16.56 8.48
N ALA A 21 9.90 -16.76 7.80
CA ALA A 21 9.81 -17.68 6.67
C ALA A 21 10.63 -17.22 5.46
N TRP A 22 10.75 -15.90 5.23
CA TRP A 22 11.59 -15.36 4.14
C TRP A 22 13.09 -15.53 4.40
N ILE A 23 13.52 -15.39 5.66
CA ILE A 23 14.93 -15.54 6.07
C ILE A 23 15.30 -17.02 6.24
N GLY A 24 14.34 -17.85 6.63
CA GLY A 24 14.54 -19.28 6.86
C GLY A 24 14.55 -20.04 5.53
N HIS A 25 15.65 -20.55 5.12
CA HIS A 25 16.07 -21.53 4.08
C HIS A 25 15.01 -22.07 3.09
N ARG A 26 13.94 -21.32 2.78
CA ARG A 26 13.01 -21.65 1.71
C ARG A 26 13.51 -20.98 0.43
N PRO A 27 13.80 -21.72 -0.64
CA PRO A 27 14.18 -21.13 -1.91
C PRO A 27 12.97 -20.42 -2.52
N PHE A 28 12.96 -19.10 -2.48
CA PHE A 28 12.00 -18.32 -3.24
C PHE A 28 12.57 -18.02 -4.62
N HIS A 29 11.80 -18.32 -5.66
CA HIS A 29 12.19 -18.00 -7.02
C HIS A 29 11.77 -16.57 -7.40
N PRO A 30 12.56 -15.84 -8.21
CA PRO A 30 12.24 -14.47 -8.63
C PRO A 30 10.81 -14.25 -9.14
N PRO A 31 10.16 -15.20 -9.87
CA PRO A 31 8.79 -15.03 -10.32
C PRO A 31 7.75 -14.92 -9.19
N GLN A 32 8.05 -15.42 -7.98
CA GLN A 32 7.15 -15.34 -6.83
C GLN A 32 7.15 -13.96 -6.16
N LEU A 33 8.20 -13.17 -6.38
CA LEU A 33 8.31 -11.83 -5.84
C LEU A 33 7.40 -10.87 -6.62
N SER A 34 6.51 -10.22 -5.91
CA SER A 34 5.57 -9.24 -6.47
C SER A 34 5.35 -8.07 -5.50
N PRO A 35 4.77 -6.96 -5.95
CA PRO A 35 4.43 -5.86 -5.05
C PRO A 35 3.50 -6.25 -3.89
N ALA A 36 2.77 -7.36 -3.98
CA ALA A 36 1.96 -7.87 -2.88
C ALA A 36 2.76 -8.27 -1.63
N TRP A 37 4.08 -8.50 -1.77
CA TRP A 37 4.97 -8.78 -0.63
C TRP A 37 5.07 -7.61 0.36
N PHE A 38 4.72 -6.39 -0.05
CA PHE A 38 4.63 -5.27 0.87
C PHE A 38 3.55 -5.47 1.94
N ILE A 39 2.46 -6.18 1.65
CA ILE A 39 1.28 -6.25 2.52
C ILE A 39 1.63 -6.75 3.93
N PRO A 40 2.27 -7.91 4.13
CA PRO A 40 2.54 -8.42 5.47
C PRO A 40 3.61 -7.63 6.24
N ALA A 41 4.62 -7.11 5.55
CA ALA A 41 5.74 -6.45 6.21
C ALA A 41 5.49 -4.95 6.41
N VAL A 42 5.00 -4.26 5.39
CA VAL A 42 4.74 -2.82 5.44
C VAL A 42 3.41 -2.52 6.15
N GLY A 43 2.53 -3.51 6.30
CA GLY A 43 1.33 -3.39 7.13
C GLY A 43 1.61 -2.94 8.57
N ASN A 44 2.82 -3.17 9.07
CA ASN A 44 3.28 -2.65 10.36
C ASN A 44 3.19 -1.11 10.46
N VAL A 45 3.35 -0.39 9.35
CA VAL A 45 3.27 1.08 9.31
C VAL A 45 1.85 1.61 9.61
N ILE A 46 0.83 0.76 9.55
CA ILE A 46 -0.56 1.14 9.86
C ILE A 46 -0.79 1.25 11.38
N VAL A 47 -0.06 0.47 12.18
CA VAL A 47 -0.22 0.41 13.65
C VAL A 47 -0.15 1.79 14.31
N PRO A 48 0.82 2.68 13.98
CA PRO A 48 0.93 4.01 14.58
C PRO A 48 -0.24 4.95 14.32
N ILE A 49 -1.01 4.73 13.24
CA ILE A 49 -2.10 5.64 12.84
C ILE A 49 -3.14 5.77 13.96
N ALA A 50 -3.41 4.68 14.66
CA ALA A 50 -4.28 4.69 15.82
C ALA A 50 -3.48 4.63 17.13
N GLY A 51 -2.33 3.95 17.15
CA GLY A 51 -1.52 3.75 18.35
C GLY A 51 -0.97 5.05 18.94
N GLY A 52 -0.53 5.99 18.09
CA GLY A 52 -0.09 7.31 18.54
C GLY A 52 -1.18 8.07 19.32
N PRO A 53 -2.34 8.32 18.72
CA PRO A 53 -3.47 8.98 19.39
C PRO A 53 -4.01 8.24 20.62
N LEU A 54 -3.84 6.91 20.68
CA LEU A 54 -4.25 6.10 21.83
C LEU A 54 -3.21 6.10 22.96
N GLY A 55 -2.08 6.79 22.81
CA GLY A 55 -1.00 6.90 23.83
C GLY A 55 0.01 5.76 23.81
N HIS A 56 -0.07 4.82 22.87
CA HIS A 56 0.87 3.70 22.74
C HIS A 56 2.07 4.06 21.84
N VAL A 57 2.77 5.14 22.21
CA VAL A 57 3.80 5.78 21.36
C VAL A 57 4.98 4.86 21.09
N GLU A 58 5.54 4.21 22.12
CA GLU A 58 6.74 3.36 21.99
C GLU A 58 6.50 2.15 21.09
N ILE A 59 5.38 1.47 21.29
CA ILE A 59 4.98 0.34 20.44
C ILE A 59 4.76 0.82 18.99
N SER A 60 4.16 1.98 18.83
CA SER A 60 3.91 2.57 17.52
C SER A 60 5.23 2.89 16.80
N TRP A 61 6.24 3.42 17.48
CA TRP A 61 7.58 3.62 16.91
C TRP A 61 8.25 2.32 16.50
N LEU A 62 8.14 1.28 17.32
CA LEU A 62 8.70 -0.05 17.00
C LEU A 62 8.11 -0.58 15.67
N PHE A 63 6.79 -0.55 15.54
CA PHE A 63 6.10 -1.01 14.34
C PHE A 63 6.37 -0.14 13.12
N PHE A 64 6.42 1.20 13.31
CA PHE A 64 6.77 2.13 12.26
C PHE A 64 8.17 1.87 11.70
N SER A 65 9.16 1.76 12.58
CA SER A 65 10.56 1.52 12.20
C SER A 65 10.74 0.19 11.49
N GLY A 66 10.13 -0.88 12.01
CA GLY A 66 10.14 -2.20 11.37
C GLY A 66 9.50 -2.18 9.99
N GLY A 67 8.33 -1.52 9.87
CA GLY A 67 7.63 -1.38 8.60
C GLY A 67 8.43 -0.59 7.56
N LEU A 68 9.08 0.51 7.96
CA LEU A 68 9.96 1.29 7.08
C LEU A 68 11.20 0.50 6.64
N LEU A 69 11.86 -0.21 7.56
CA LEU A 69 13.01 -1.04 7.24
C LEU A 69 12.65 -2.04 6.13
N PHE A 70 11.59 -2.81 6.34
CA PHE A 70 11.18 -3.80 5.35
C PHE A 70 10.60 -3.17 4.08
N TRP A 71 10.02 -1.98 4.14
CA TRP A 71 9.65 -1.25 2.93
C TRP A 71 10.87 -0.98 2.03
N ILE A 72 11.96 -0.44 2.58
CA ILE A 72 13.18 -0.13 1.80
C ILE A 72 13.77 -1.41 1.20
N VAL A 73 13.89 -2.47 2.00
CA VAL A 73 14.42 -3.76 1.54
C VAL A 73 13.56 -4.34 0.43
N LEU A 74 12.24 -4.44 0.64
CA LEU A 74 11.32 -5.00 -0.34
C LEU A 74 11.18 -4.10 -1.57
N LEU A 75 11.25 -2.77 -1.41
CA LEU A 75 11.22 -1.84 -2.55
C LEU A 75 12.38 -2.12 -3.50
N THR A 76 13.59 -2.29 -2.96
CA THR A 76 14.77 -2.64 -3.76
C THR A 76 14.58 -3.97 -4.50
N LEU A 77 14.11 -4.99 -3.80
CA LEU A 77 13.88 -6.32 -4.39
C LEU A 77 12.78 -6.30 -5.45
N VAL A 78 11.66 -5.64 -5.17
CA VAL A 78 10.52 -5.53 -6.10
C VAL A 78 10.91 -4.72 -7.33
N LEU A 79 11.61 -3.59 -7.18
CA LEU A 79 12.10 -2.80 -8.33
C LEU A 79 13.11 -3.60 -9.16
N ASN A 80 14.03 -4.32 -8.52
CA ASN A 80 14.94 -5.23 -9.21
C ASN A 80 14.15 -6.26 -10.04
N ARG A 81 13.12 -6.88 -9.43
CA ARG A 81 12.25 -7.84 -10.13
C ARG A 81 11.54 -7.21 -11.33
N LEU A 82 11.01 -5.98 -11.17
CA LEU A 82 10.26 -5.30 -12.23
C LEU A 82 11.16 -4.79 -13.37
N MET A 83 12.43 -4.48 -13.10
CA MET A 83 13.38 -3.91 -14.08
C MET A 83 14.19 -4.97 -14.80
N PHE A 84 14.60 -6.04 -14.14
CA PHE A 84 15.62 -6.96 -14.64
C PHE A 84 15.12 -8.37 -14.94
N HIS A 85 13.87 -8.68 -14.60
CA HIS A 85 13.29 -10.01 -14.81
C HIS A 85 12.06 -9.94 -15.69
N GLU A 86 11.53 -11.11 -16.06
CA GLU A 86 10.33 -11.22 -16.90
C GLU A 86 9.15 -10.42 -16.35
N PRO A 87 8.30 -9.85 -17.21
CA PRO A 87 7.12 -9.09 -16.78
C PRO A 87 6.23 -9.89 -15.82
N LEU A 88 5.52 -9.18 -14.95
CA LEU A 88 4.51 -9.79 -14.10
C LEU A 88 3.44 -10.48 -14.96
N PRO A 89 2.94 -11.66 -14.54
CA PRO A 89 1.79 -12.29 -15.18
C PRO A 89 0.63 -11.28 -15.29
N GLY A 90 -0.12 -11.31 -16.40
CA GLY A 90 -1.14 -10.29 -16.70
C GLY A 90 -2.11 -10.05 -15.55
N ARG A 91 -2.57 -11.11 -14.86
CA ARG A 91 -3.45 -11.00 -13.68
C ARG A 91 -2.80 -10.30 -12.48
N MET A 92 -1.46 -10.25 -12.41
CA MET A 92 -0.74 -9.60 -11.30
C MET A 92 -0.31 -8.15 -11.60
N VAL A 93 -0.44 -7.68 -12.83
CA VAL A 93 -0.05 -6.31 -13.22
C VAL A 93 -0.74 -5.24 -12.35
N PRO A 94 -2.04 -5.35 -11.97
CA PRO A 94 -2.68 -4.36 -11.11
C PRO A 94 -1.99 -4.18 -9.74
N THR A 95 -1.25 -5.19 -9.26
CA THR A 95 -0.53 -5.10 -7.98
C THR A 95 0.61 -4.08 -7.99
N VAL A 96 1.07 -3.62 -9.17
CA VAL A 96 2.08 -2.54 -9.27
C VAL A 96 1.59 -1.26 -8.57
N MET A 97 0.27 -1.06 -8.49
CA MET A 97 -0.31 0.07 -7.75
C MET A 97 0.06 0.07 -6.26
N ILE A 98 0.37 -1.10 -5.69
CA ILE A 98 0.77 -1.23 -4.27
C ILE A 98 2.07 -0.44 -3.97
N LEU A 99 2.90 -0.12 -4.96
CA LEU A 99 4.08 0.75 -4.78
C LEU A 99 3.74 2.11 -4.16
N VAL A 100 2.53 2.62 -4.41
CA VAL A 100 2.06 3.93 -3.94
C VAL A 100 1.69 3.91 -2.45
N ALA A 101 1.21 2.77 -1.95
CA ALA A 101 0.64 2.67 -0.60
C ALA A 101 1.66 2.89 0.52
N PRO A 102 2.85 2.26 0.52
CA PRO A 102 3.78 2.35 1.64
C PRO A 102 4.17 3.77 2.02
N PRO A 103 4.65 4.63 1.11
CA PRO A 103 5.03 5.99 1.48
C PRO A 103 3.82 6.85 1.89
N ALA A 104 2.65 6.64 1.27
CA ALA A 104 1.44 7.37 1.62
C ALA A 104 0.95 7.02 3.05
N VAL A 105 0.93 5.73 3.38
CA VAL A 105 0.55 5.25 4.73
C VAL A 105 1.60 5.67 5.76
N ALA A 106 2.89 5.55 5.42
CA ALA A 106 3.98 6.00 6.29
C ALA A 106 3.89 7.50 6.60
N TYR A 107 3.49 8.32 5.63
CA TYR A 107 3.24 9.74 5.87
C TYR A 107 2.15 9.97 6.91
N VAL A 108 1.02 9.30 6.78
CA VAL A 108 -0.09 9.43 7.75
C VAL A 108 0.34 8.96 9.14
N ALA A 109 1.05 7.84 9.21
CA ALA A 109 1.60 7.31 10.46
C ALA A 109 2.61 8.28 11.09
N TRP A 110 3.50 8.85 10.28
CA TRP A 110 4.46 9.87 10.71
C TRP A 110 3.78 11.08 11.35
N LEU A 111 2.72 11.62 10.71
CA LEU A 111 1.96 12.73 11.29
C LEU A 111 1.34 12.38 12.64
N ARG A 112 0.91 11.14 12.84
CA ARG A 112 0.33 10.69 14.13
C ARG A 112 1.38 10.52 15.23
N LEU A 113 2.64 10.28 14.87
CA LEU A 113 3.75 10.11 15.81
C LEU A 113 4.48 11.41 16.07
N ALA A 114 4.80 12.17 15.02
CA ALA A 114 5.62 13.39 15.11
C ALA A 114 4.80 14.67 15.34
N GLY A 115 3.49 14.65 15.04
CA GLY A 115 2.60 15.79 15.17
C GLY A 115 2.68 16.81 14.02
N GLU A 116 3.77 16.81 13.27
CA GLU A 116 3.99 17.74 12.16
C GLU A 116 4.64 17.02 10.95
N PRO A 117 4.52 17.58 9.73
CA PRO A 117 5.13 16.97 8.54
C PRO A 117 6.66 16.85 8.66
N GLY A 118 7.35 17.93 9.03
CA GLY A 118 8.80 17.99 9.03
C GLY A 118 9.43 17.62 7.68
N ALA A 119 10.74 17.57 7.57
CA ALA A 119 11.44 17.20 6.33
C ALA A 119 11.15 15.74 5.91
N PHE A 120 11.07 14.83 6.88
CA PHE A 120 10.83 13.42 6.59
C PHE A 120 9.41 13.18 6.07
N GLY A 121 8.40 13.85 6.63
CA GLY A 121 7.03 13.78 6.11
C GLY A 121 6.92 14.32 4.68
N HIS A 122 7.62 15.43 4.37
CA HIS A 122 7.68 15.92 2.98
C HIS A 122 8.29 14.90 2.01
N ILE A 123 9.33 14.17 2.42
CA ILE A 123 9.90 13.09 1.61
C ILE A 123 8.86 11.99 1.39
N LEU A 124 8.18 11.53 2.44
CA LEU A 124 7.22 10.43 2.35
C LEU A 124 6.03 10.76 1.41
N ILE A 125 5.42 11.94 1.56
CA ILE A 125 4.30 12.33 0.70
C ILE A 125 4.75 12.51 -0.76
N SER A 126 5.93 13.09 -0.99
CA SER A 126 6.51 13.27 -2.32
C SER A 126 6.79 11.93 -2.99
N LEU A 127 7.33 10.95 -2.26
CA LEU A 127 7.52 9.57 -2.77
C LEU A 127 6.17 8.93 -3.14
N GLY A 128 5.12 9.16 -2.38
CA GLY A 128 3.76 8.73 -2.74
C GLY A 128 3.33 9.26 -4.10
N TYR A 129 3.54 10.55 -4.36
CA TYR A 129 3.24 11.16 -5.66
C TYR A 129 4.15 10.65 -6.78
N VAL A 130 5.45 10.51 -6.53
CA VAL A 130 6.41 9.96 -7.52
C VAL A 130 5.98 8.56 -7.95
N PHE A 131 5.66 7.65 -7.00
CA PHE A 131 5.19 6.32 -7.35
C PHE A 131 3.83 6.36 -8.07
N ALA A 132 2.92 7.24 -7.69
CA ALA A 132 1.66 7.40 -8.41
C ALA A 132 1.88 7.83 -9.87
N LEU A 133 2.80 8.77 -10.14
CA LEU A 133 3.17 9.18 -11.49
C LEU A 133 3.84 8.03 -12.26
N ILE A 134 4.77 7.28 -11.64
CA ILE A 134 5.39 6.11 -12.26
C ILE A 134 4.33 5.09 -12.67
N VAL A 135 3.41 4.75 -11.77
CA VAL A 135 2.33 3.79 -12.06
C VAL A 135 1.36 4.35 -13.12
N ALA A 136 1.09 5.64 -13.13
CA ALA A 136 0.26 6.27 -14.15
C ALA A 136 0.85 6.08 -15.56
N THR A 137 2.17 6.06 -15.73
CA THR A 137 2.80 5.74 -17.03
C THR A 137 2.48 4.32 -17.51
N GLN A 138 2.15 3.41 -16.60
CA GLN A 138 1.86 2.00 -16.91
C GLN A 138 0.36 1.74 -17.17
N VAL A 139 -0.50 2.74 -17.04
CA VAL A 139 -1.97 2.62 -17.20
C VAL A 139 -2.37 1.95 -18.53
N ARG A 140 -1.60 2.18 -19.60
CA ARG A 140 -1.85 1.55 -20.89
C ARG A 140 -1.76 0.02 -20.85
N ARG A 141 -0.96 -0.55 -19.95
CA ARG A 141 -0.82 -2.00 -19.76
C ARG A 141 -2.06 -2.65 -19.16
N PHE A 142 -2.91 -1.88 -18.47
CA PHE A 142 -4.18 -2.37 -17.93
C PHE A 142 -5.27 -2.52 -19.00
N ARG A 143 -5.11 -1.86 -20.16
CA ARG A 143 -6.09 -1.95 -21.24
C ARG A 143 -6.05 -3.33 -21.89
N GLY A 144 -7.22 -3.93 -22.01
CA GLY A 144 -7.37 -5.26 -22.64
C GLY A 144 -7.10 -6.45 -21.70
N MET A 145 -6.73 -6.23 -20.45
CA MET A 145 -6.58 -7.31 -19.49
C MET A 145 -7.94 -7.80 -18.97
N PRO A 146 -8.13 -9.12 -18.84
CA PRO A 146 -9.33 -9.67 -18.23
C PRO A 146 -9.43 -9.20 -16.77
N PHE A 147 -10.66 -9.12 -16.26
CA PHE A 147 -10.90 -8.82 -14.86
C PHE A 147 -10.41 -9.98 -14.00
N ALA A 148 -9.69 -9.65 -12.93
CA ALA A 148 -9.29 -10.57 -11.87
C ALA A 148 -9.43 -9.87 -10.53
N LEU A 149 -9.51 -10.60 -9.41
CA LEU A 149 -9.64 -10.02 -8.07
C LEU A 149 -8.45 -9.12 -7.70
N SER A 150 -7.29 -9.33 -8.32
CA SER A 150 -6.12 -8.46 -8.15
C SER A 150 -6.34 -7.00 -8.57
N TRP A 151 -7.38 -6.69 -9.35
CA TRP A 151 -7.76 -5.32 -9.68
C TRP A 151 -8.16 -4.51 -8.43
N TRP A 152 -8.58 -5.17 -7.35
CA TRP A 152 -8.83 -4.52 -6.07
C TRP A 152 -7.57 -3.88 -5.46
N ALA A 153 -6.39 -4.29 -5.91
CA ALA A 153 -5.13 -3.64 -5.53
C ALA A 153 -5.02 -2.17 -5.94
N LEU A 154 -5.91 -1.68 -6.82
CA LEU A 154 -6.00 -0.27 -7.18
C LEU A 154 -6.61 0.59 -6.06
N SER A 155 -7.50 0.04 -5.24
CA SER A 155 -8.33 0.81 -4.30
C SER A 155 -7.53 1.36 -3.12
N PHE A 156 -6.86 0.50 -2.37
CA PHE A 156 -6.16 0.89 -1.14
C PHE A 156 -5.06 1.94 -1.36
N PRO A 157 -4.17 1.81 -2.36
CA PRO A 157 -3.12 2.80 -2.59
C PRO A 157 -3.64 4.20 -2.95
N ILE A 158 -4.70 4.27 -3.76
CA ILE A 158 -5.34 5.55 -4.10
C ILE A 158 -6.00 6.16 -2.87
N ALA A 159 -6.69 5.34 -2.05
CA ALA A 159 -7.27 5.78 -0.79
C ALA A 159 -6.20 6.33 0.16
N ALA A 160 -5.09 5.59 0.33
CA ALA A 160 -3.99 6.00 1.19
C ALA A 160 -3.38 7.33 0.75
N LEU A 161 -3.13 7.50 -0.56
CA LEU A 161 -2.57 8.74 -1.10
C LEU A 161 -3.56 9.91 -1.00
N SER A 162 -4.86 9.66 -1.19
CA SER A 162 -5.91 10.66 -0.96
C SER A 162 -5.93 11.15 0.48
N ILE A 163 -5.93 10.23 1.45
CA ILE A 163 -5.89 10.55 2.87
C ILE A 163 -4.60 11.30 3.24
N ALA A 164 -3.45 10.85 2.73
CA ALA A 164 -2.17 11.51 2.94
C ALA A 164 -2.16 12.94 2.39
N SER A 165 -2.75 13.14 1.20
CA SER A 165 -2.87 14.46 0.56
C SER A 165 -3.75 15.42 1.38
N PHE A 166 -4.90 14.96 1.86
CA PHE A 166 -5.76 15.76 2.75
C PHE A 166 -5.06 16.08 4.07
N ALA A 167 -4.41 15.10 4.70
CA ALA A 167 -3.69 15.29 5.95
C ALA A 167 -2.55 16.30 5.79
N HIS A 168 -1.80 16.22 4.68
CA HIS A 168 -0.73 17.17 4.35
C HIS A 168 -1.30 18.56 4.06
N GLY A 169 -2.35 18.64 3.24
CA GLY A 169 -3.02 19.91 2.93
C GLY A 169 -3.58 20.61 4.16
N THR A 170 -4.08 19.84 5.14
CA THR A 170 -4.53 20.39 6.43
C THR A 170 -3.37 20.84 7.29
N ALA A 171 -2.32 20.03 7.43
CA ALA A 171 -1.16 20.35 8.25
C ALA A 171 -0.35 21.56 7.74
N THR A 172 -0.30 21.76 6.40
CA THR A 172 0.47 22.83 5.75
C THR A 172 -0.40 23.98 5.22
N GLN A 173 -1.71 23.95 5.46
CA GLN A 173 -2.69 24.92 4.93
C GLN A 173 -2.62 25.05 3.39
N SER A 174 -2.30 23.96 2.68
CA SER A 174 -2.09 23.94 1.24
C SER A 174 -3.36 23.56 0.48
N ALA A 175 -3.99 24.51 -0.20
CA ALA A 175 -5.14 24.27 -1.06
C ALA A 175 -4.80 23.31 -2.22
N GLY A 176 -3.56 23.31 -2.72
CA GLY A 176 -3.11 22.42 -3.79
C GLY A 176 -3.18 20.94 -3.36
N HIS A 177 -2.69 20.61 -2.16
CA HIS A 177 -2.77 19.23 -1.64
C HIS A 177 -4.21 18.83 -1.31
N GLN A 178 -5.05 19.75 -0.86
CA GLN A 178 -6.49 19.50 -0.67
C GLN A 178 -7.17 19.15 -2.01
N ALA A 179 -6.86 19.90 -3.07
CA ALA A 179 -7.40 19.63 -4.41
C ALA A 179 -6.92 18.28 -4.97
N ILE A 180 -5.64 17.93 -4.78
CA ILE A 180 -5.11 16.60 -5.15
C ILE A 180 -5.85 15.50 -4.37
N GLY A 181 -6.01 15.67 -3.06
CA GLY A 181 -6.74 14.72 -2.21
C GLY A 181 -8.18 14.48 -2.72
N LEU A 182 -8.89 15.55 -3.08
CA LEU A 182 -10.24 15.48 -3.64
C LEU A 182 -10.24 14.77 -5.01
N GLY A 183 -9.32 15.12 -5.91
CA GLY A 183 -9.19 14.46 -7.21
C GLY A 183 -8.95 12.95 -7.09
N LEU A 184 -8.07 12.54 -6.15
CA LEU A 184 -7.80 11.13 -5.86
C LEU A 184 -9.03 10.44 -5.26
N LEU A 185 -9.78 11.10 -4.39
CA LEU A 185 -11.03 10.56 -3.81
C LEU A 185 -12.09 10.33 -4.88
N LEU A 186 -12.28 11.27 -5.79
CA LEU A 186 -13.19 11.11 -6.92
C LEU A 186 -12.77 9.97 -7.84
N LEU A 187 -11.48 9.88 -8.16
CA LEU A 187 -10.91 8.76 -8.92
C LEU A 187 -11.15 7.42 -8.22
N LEU A 188 -10.88 7.36 -6.91
CA LEU A 188 -11.13 6.18 -6.08
C LEU A 188 -12.60 5.76 -6.16
N THR A 189 -13.51 6.70 -6.02
CA THR A 189 -14.96 6.42 -6.06
C THR A 189 -15.35 5.76 -7.39
N VAL A 190 -14.89 6.31 -8.51
CA VAL A 190 -15.14 5.72 -9.84
C VAL A 190 -14.56 4.31 -9.93
N ILE A 191 -13.31 4.11 -9.48
CA ILE A 191 -12.65 2.81 -9.50
C ILE A 191 -13.41 1.80 -8.64
N VAL A 192 -13.81 2.15 -7.42
CA VAL A 192 -14.52 1.23 -6.52
C VAL A 192 -15.88 0.84 -7.11
N ILE A 193 -16.64 1.78 -7.66
CA ILE A 193 -17.90 1.46 -8.34
C ILE A 193 -17.67 0.49 -9.49
N MET A 194 -16.67 0.74 -10.33
CA MET A 194 -16.30 -0.14 -11.43
C MET A 194 -15.92 -1.54 -10.92
N LEU A 195 -15.13 -1.64 -9.86
CA LEU A 195 -14.70 -2.91 -9.27
C LEU A 195 -15.89 -3.68 -8.69
N LEU A 196 -16.80 -3.02 -7.99
CA LEU A 196 -18.01 -3.64 -7.45
C LEU A 196 -18.86 -4.23 -8.58
N VAL A 197 -19.11 -3.45 -9.63
CA VAL A 197 -19.90 -3.92 -10.79
C VAL A 197 -19.22 -5.11 -11.49
N ARG A 198 -17.91 -5.04 -11.72
CA ARG A 198 -17.16 -6.14 -12.34
C ARG A 198 -17.11 -7.37 -11.47
N THR A 199 -16.92 -7.22 -10.16
CA THR A 199 -16.95 -8.34 -9.21
C THR A 199 -18.32 -9.00 -9.19
N ALA A 200 -19.40 -8.21 -9.09
CA ALA A 200 -20.77 -8.77 -9.12
C ALA A 200 -21.05 -9.54 -10.42
N ARG A 201 -20.64 -8.98 -11.57
CA ARG A 201 -20.79 -9.70 -12.87
C ARG A 201 -19.98 -11.00 -12.91
N ALA A 202 -18.76 -11.00 -12.42
CA ALA A 202 -17.90 -12.18 -12.37
C ALA A 202 -18.46 -13.25 -11.41
N MET A 203 -19.06 -12.84 -10.29
CA MET A 203 -19.77 -13.76 -9.38
C MET A 203 -20.96 -14.41 -10.07
N LEU A 204 -21.80 -13.63 -10.75
CA LEU A 204 -22.98 -14.14 -11.46
C LEU A 204 -22.61 -15.10 -12.60
N ARG A 205 -21.40 -14.98 -13.16
CA ARG A 205 -20.90 -15.85 -14.25
C ARG A 205 -20.03 -17.01 -13.76
N ASN A 206 -19.84 -17.16 -12.43
CA ASN A 206 -18.95 -18.16 -11.83
C ASN A 206 -17.49 -18.07 -12.33
N GLU A 207 -17.00 -16.85 -12.65
CA GLU A 207 -15.66 -16.62 -13.18
C GLU A 207 -14.61 -16.28 -12.06
N ILE A 208 -15.01 -16.24 -10.79
CA ILE A 208 -14.13 -15.78 -9.69
C ILE A 208 -13.24 -16.89 -9.15
N CYS A 209 -13.70 -18.13 -9.13
CA CYS A 209 -13.00 -19.28 -8.54
C CYS A 209 -12.63 -20.33 -9.60
N VAL A 210 -12.25 -19.90 -10.79
CA VAL A 210 -11.79 -20.83 -11.83
C VAL A 210 -10.36 -21.24 -11.49
N ALA A 211 -10.13 -22.55 -11.32
CA ALA A 211 -8.79 -23.12 -11.16
C ALA A 211 -7.92 -22.79 -12.39
N GLU A 212 -6.68 -22.41 -12.12
CA GLU A 212 -5.66 -22.15 -13.15
C GLU A 212 -4.98 -23.44 -13.59
#